data_e7deefbeb4ff361206ae4f0731da4ec9
#
_entry.id   e7deefbeb4ff361206ae4f0731da4ec9
#
_cell.length_a   1.000
_cell.length_b   1.000
_cell.length_c   1.000
_cell.angle_alpha   90.00
_cell.angle_beta   90.00
_cell.angle_gamma   90.00
#
_symmetry.space_group_name_H-M   'P 1'
#
loop_
_entity.id
_entity.type
_entity.pdbx_description
1 polymer ?
#
loop_
_entity_poly.entity_id
_entity_poly.type
_entity_poly.pdbx_seq_one_letter_code
_entity_poly.pdbx_strand_id
1 'polypeptide(L)'
;MNNEFSKQEAEAFAFVRVPKALLTNPRYIGLSSNAILLYGILLDRMCLSIKNKDRFTDRFGCVFVYCTLKDICKMISCGHDKATKTLRELEMFGLISRQQQGKGRPARIYVHKFTTKP
;
A
#
# COMPACT_ATOMS: atom_id res chain seq x y z
N MET A 1 -11.02 -36.73 0.08
CA MET A 1 -9.99 -35.73 -0.19
C MET A 1 -10.31 -34.46 0.59
N ASN A 2 -9.43 -34.02 1.44
CA ASN A 2 -9.70 -32.83 2.24
C ASN A 2 -9.12 -31.58 1.56
N ASN A 3 -9.69 -30.42 1.92
CA ASN A 3 -9.27 -29.13 1.37
C ASN A 3 -8.37 -28.36 2.32
N GLU A 4 -8.00 -28.96 3.45
CA GLU A 4 -7.14 -28.30 4.42
C GLU A 4 -5.70 -28.27 3.91
N PHE A 5 -4.98 -27.19 4.24
CA PHE A 5 -3.59 -27.08 3.90
C PHE A 5 -2.72 -27.98 4.76
N SER A 6 -1.73 -28.64 4.13
CA SER A 6 -0.65 -29.23 4.88
C SER A 6 0.26 -28.09 5.38
N LYS A 7 1.14 -28.37 6.34
CA LYS A 7 2.07 -27.40 6.88
C LYS A 7 2.96 -26.81 5.79
N GLN A 8 3.47 -27.65 4.90
CA GLN A 8 4.34 -27.23 3.81
C GLN A 8 3.62 -26.33 2.82
N GLU A 9 2.38 -26.69 2.47
CA GLU A 9 1.57 -25.88 1.57
C GLU A 9 1.29 -24.51 2.15
N ALA A 10 0.95 -24.43 3.43
CA ALA A 10 0.65 -23.18 4.10
C ALA A 10 1.84 -22.22 4.10
N GLU A 11 3.06 -22.74 4.14
CA GLU A 11 4.29 -21.95 4.15
C GLU A 11 4.71 -21.48 2.74
N ALA A 12 4.13 -22.06 1.69
CA ALA A 12 4.55 -21.82 0.32
C ALA A 12 3.93 -20.57 -0.33
N PHE A 13 2.97 -19.92 0.32
CA PHE A 13 2.21 -18.84 -0.28
C PHE A 13 2.83 -17.48 0.00
N ALA A 14 2.70 -16.58 -0.99
CA ALA A 14 3.00 -15.18 -0.79
C ALA A 14 1.79 -14.48 -0.16
N PHE A 15 2.04 -13.58 0.77
CA PHE A 15 0.99 -12.85 1.48
C PHE A 15 1.25 -11.36 1.46
N VAL A 16 0.17 -10.60 1.43
CA VAL A 16 0.21 -9.18 1.69
C VAL A 16 -0.04 -8.99 3.18
N ARG A 17 0.88 -8.29 3.85
CA ARG A 17 0.76 -8.01 5.28
C ARG A 17 -0.04 -6.74 5.51
N VAL A 18 -1.07 -6.85 6.31
CA VAL A 18 -1.90 -5.72 6.70
C VAL A 18 -1.66 -5.42 8.17
N PRO A 19 -1.26 -4.20 8.54
CA PRO A 19 -1.07 -3.87 9.95
C PRO A 19 -2.38 -3.98 10.72
N LYS A 20 -2.37 -4.72 11.81
CA LYS A 20 -3.56 -4.87 12.66
C LYS A 20 -4.06 -3.53 13.18
N ALA A 21 -3.16 -2.57 13.38
CA ALA A 21 -3.51 -1.24 13.87
C ALA A 21 -4.54 -0.55 12.98
N LEU A 22 -4.51 -0.78 11.67
CA LEU A 22 -5.47 -0.18 10.74
C LEU A 22 -6.88 -0.75 10.94
N LEU A 23 -6.99 -1.94 11.53
CA LEU A 23 -8.26 -2.59 11.79
C LEU A 23 -8.80 -2.29 13.19
N THR A 24 -7.91 -2.02 14.15
CA THR A 24 -8.28 -1.97 15.57
C THR A 24 -8.10 -0.60 16.22
N ASN A 25 -7.21 0.24 15.69
CA ASN A 25 -6.92 1.53 16.31
C ASN A 25 -8.05 2.53 16.01
N PRO A 26 -8.60 3.21 17.03
CA PRO A 26 -9.67 4.19 16.82
C PRO A 26 -9.32 5.30 15.84
N ARG A 27 -8.04 5.62 15.68
CA ARG A 27 -7.58 6.64 14.73
C ARG A 27 -7.97 6.32 13.30
N TYR A 28 -8.14 5.02 12.98
CA TYR A 28 -8.43 4.57 11.62
C TYR A 28 -9.89 4.11 11.44
N ILE A 29 -10.76 4.49 12.35
CA ILE A 29 -12.19 4.23 12.20
C ILE A 29 -12.69 4.89 10.92
N GLY A 30 -13.41 4.14 10.11
CA GLY A 30 -13.91 4.65 8.83
C GLY A 30 -13.02 4.38 7.64
N LEU A 31 -11.80 3.89 7.88
CA LEU A 31 -10.91 3.50 6.79
C LEU A 31 -11.49 2.26 6.10
N SER A 32 -11.67 2.33 4.79
CA SER A 32 -12.29 1.23 4.04
C SER A 32 -11.37 0.02 3.93
N SER A 33 -11.97 -1.14 3.70
CA SER A 33 -11.22 -2.38 3.49
C SER A 33 -10.28 -2.27 2.29
N ASN A 34 -10.72 -1.62 1.21
CA ASN A 34 -9.88 -1.41 0.04
C ASN A 34 -8.66 -0.54 0.36
N ALA A 35 -8.84 0.48 1.18
CA ALA A 35 -7.72 1.34 1.58
C ALA A 35 -6.73 0.57 2.46
N ILE A 36 -7.22 -0.23 3.38
CA ILE A 36 -6.37 -1.06 4.24
C ILE A 36 -5.57 -2.04 3.39
N LEU A 37 -6.24 -2.70 2.45
CA LEU A 37 -5.58 -3.65 1.55
C LEU A 37 -4.53 -2.95 0.69
N LEU A 38 -4.87 -1.82 0.10
CA LEU A 38 -3.94 -1.05 -0.73
C LEU A 38 -2.72 -0.60 0.08
N TYR A 39 -2.92 -0.16 1.31
CA TYR A 39 -1.80 0.23 2.17
C TYR A 39 -0.84 -0.95 2.37
N GLY A 40 -1.37 -2.14 2.63
CA GLY A 40 -0.56 -3.36 2.78
C GLY A 40 0.26 -3.67 1.52
N ILE A 41 -0.36 -3.52 0.35
CA ILE A 41 0.32 -3.73 -0.93
C ILE A 41 1.43 -2.69 -1.15
N LEU A 42 1.16 -1.44 -0.81
CA LEU A 42 2.16 -0.37 -0.94
C LEU A 42 3.33 -0.58 0.02
N LEU A 43 3.07 -1.07 1.23
CA LEU A 43 4.14 -1.44 2.17
C LEU A 43 5.04 -2.52 1.56
N ASP A 44 4.43 -3.51 0.95
CA ASP A 44 5.17 -4.60 0.32
C ASP A 44 6.06 -4.07 -0.81
N ARG A 45 5.52 -3.19 -1.65
CA ARG A 45 6.29 -2.55 -2.71
C ARG A 45 7.41 -1.68 -2.16
N MET A 46 7.17 -0.97 -1.07
CA MET A 46 8.19 -0.17 -0.41
C MET A 46 9.36 -1.03 0.06
N CYS A 47 9.08 -2.21 0.60
CA CYS A 47 10.12 -3.14 1.03
C CYS A 47 10.99 -3.58 -0.15
N LEU A 48 10.39 -3.79 -1.33
CA LEU A 48 11.15 -4.09 -2.54
C LEU A 48 11.97 -2.89 -3.01
N SER A 49 11.43 -1.68 -2.87
CA SER A 49 12.11 -0.44 -3.25
C SER A 49 13.36 -0.21 -2.41
N ILE A 50 13.33 -0.58 -1.13
CA ILE A 50 14.48 -0.43 -0.24
C ILE A 50 15.69 -1.23 -0.74
N LYS A 51 15.45 -2.37 -1.37
CA LYS A 51 16.54 -3.19 -1.93
C LYS A 51 17.23 -2.50 -3.10
N ASN A 52 16.56 -1.55 -3.75
CA ASN A 52 17.07 -0.76 -4.86
C ASN A 52 17.06 0.72 -4.51
N LYS A 53 17.52 1.05 -3.31
CA LYS A 53 17.34 2.38 -2.70
C LYS A 53 17.91 3.54 -3.51
N ASP A 54 18.98 3.33 -4.25
CA ASP A 54 19.57 4.39 -5.07
C ASP A 54 18.64 4.82 -6.20
N ARG A 55 17.78 3.91 -6.65
CA ARG A 55 16.84 4.16 -7.73
C ARG A 55 15.51 4.73 -7.24
N PHE A 56 15.09 4.36 -6.02
CA PHE A 56 13.78 4.69 -5.46
C PHE A 56 13.89 5.53 -4.18
N THR A 57 14.95 6.32 -4.09
CA THR A 57 15.18 7.22 -2.96
C THR A 57 15.33 8.63 -3.51
N ASP A 58 14.62 9.59 -2.91
CA ASP A 58 14.72 10.98 -3.32
C ASP A 58 15.97 11.64 -2.73
N ARG A 59 16.20 12.92 -3.07
CA ARG A 59 17.39 13.67 -2.61
C ARG A 59 17.43 13.84 -1.10
N PHE A 60 16.33 13.63 -0.40
CA PHE A 60 16.27 13.73 1.06
C PHE A 60 16.41 12.38 1.75
N GLY A 61 16.65 11.32 0.99
CA GLY A 61 16.79 9.97 1.54
C GLY A 61 15.47 9.24 1.79
N CYS A 62 14.34 9.78 1.36
CA CYS A 62 13.04 9.15 1.54
C CYS A 62 12.75 8.16 0.43
N VAL A 63 12.31 6.96 0.81
CA VAL A 63 11.95 5.91 -0.14
C VAL A 63 10.54 6.16 -0.68
N PHE A 64 10.38 5.99 -1.98
CA PHE A 64 9.08 6.12 -2.63
C PHE A 64 8.81 4.93 -3.53
N VAL A 65 7.54 4.78 -3.94
CA VAL A 65 7.13 3.76 -4.91
C VAL A 65 6.40 4.43 -6.06
N TYR A 66 6.48 3.81 -7.23
CA TYR A 66 5.68 4.20 -8.38
C TYR A 66 4.48 3.26 -8.47
N CYS A 67 3.30 3.84 -8.65
CA CYS A 67 2.09 3.05 -8.77
C CYS A 67 1.06 3.89 -9.51
N THR A 68 0.70 3.48 -10.72
CA THR A 68 -0.31 4.19 -11.52
C THR A 68 -1.70 3.78 -11.08
N LEU A 69 -2.72 4.57 -11.46
CA LEU A 69 -4.10 4.17 -11.21
C LEU A 69 -4.43 2.83 -11.85
N LYS A 70 -3.87 2.57 -13.03
CA LYS A 70 -4.04 1.29 -13.72
C LYS A 70 -3.50 0.14 -12.87
N ASP A 71 -2.33 0.34 -12.24
CA ASP A 71 -1.75 -0.66 -11.35
C ASP A 71 -2.67 -0.93 -10.16
N ILE A 72 -3.19 0.13 -9.56
CA ILE A 72 -4.08 0.02 -8.40
C ILE A 72 -5.37 -0.72 -8.76
N CYS A 73 -5.94 -0.41 -9.91
CA CYS A 73 -7.14 -1.12 -10.38
C CYS A 73 -6.90 -2.63 -10.46
N LYS A 74 -5.72 -3.04 -10.92
CA LYS A 74 -5.35 -4.45 -10.98
C LYS A 74 -5.12 -5.05 -9.60
N MET A 75 -4.45 -4.31 -8.72
CA MET A 75 -4.06 -4.80 -7.40
C MET A 75 -5.25 -5.10 -6.51
N ILE A 76 -6.25 -4.23 -6.51
CA ILE A 76 -7.42 -4.38 -5.64
C ILE A 76 -8.70 -4.65 -6.41
N SER A 77 -8.56 -5.02 -7.69
CA SER A 77 -9.69 -5.45 -8.54
C SER A 77 -10.84 -4.45 -8.52
N CYS A 78 -10.56 -3.20 -8.85
CA CYS A 78 -11.56 -2.14 -8.86
C CYS A 78 -11.48 -1.29 -10.12
N GLY A 79 -12.49 -0.43 -10.31
CA GLY A 79 -12.48 0.53 -11.39
C GLY A 79 -11.69 1.78 -11.05
N HIS A 80 -11.53 2.64 -12.05
CA HIS A 80 -10.74 3.86 -11.96
C HIS A 80 -11.21 4.80 -10.85
N ASP A 81 -12.52 5.03 -10.75
CA ASP A 81 -13.07 5.95 -9.75
C ASP A 81 -12.81 5.45 -8.34
N LYS A 82 -12.97 4.15 -8.11
CA LYS A 82 -12.71 3.55 -6.81
C LYS A 82 -11.24 3.61 -6.45
N ALA A 83 -10.35 3.39 -7.42
CA ALA A 83 -8.91 3.50 -7.21
C ALA A 83 -8.52 4.92 -6.77
N THR A 84 -9.06 5.93 -7.46
CA THR A 84 -8.82 7.33 -7.13
C THR A 84 -9.32 7.66 -5.73
N LYS A 85 -10.53 7.22 -5.41
CA LYS A 85 -11.13 7.44 -4.09
C LYS A 85 -10.32 6.77 -2.98
N THR A 86 -9.83 5.56 -3.24
CA THR A 86 -9.05 4.80 -2.27
C THR A 86 -7.72 5.51 -1.97
N LEU A 87 -7.05 6.03 -2.99
CA LEU A 87 -5.82 6.81 -2.79
C LEU A 87 -6.07 8.06 -1.96
N ARG A 88 -7.14 8.79 -2.26
CA ARG A 88 -7.50 9.99 -1.49
C ARG A 88 -7.80 9.65 -0.05
N GLU A 89 -8.45 8.53 0.18
CA GLU A 89 -8.75 8.05 1.53
C GLU A 89 -7.46 7.83 2.33
N LEU A 90 -6.48 7.17 1.74
CA LEU A 90 -5.19 6.96 2.40
C LEU A 90 -4.47 8.27 2.68
N GLU A 91 -4.55 9.23 1.77
CA GLU A 91 -3.97 10.56 1.99
C GLU A 91 -4.66 11.29 3.15
N MET A 92 -5.99 11.21 3.21
CA MET A 92 -6.78 11.86 4.27
C MET A 92 -6.47 11.30 5.65
N PHE A 93 -6.18 10.00 5.74
CA PHE A 93 -5.79 9.38 7.00
C PHE A 93 -4.30 9.52 7.32
N GLY A 94 -3.54 10.22 6.46
CA GLY A 94 -2.12 10.46 6.70
C GLY A 94 -1.24 9.24 6.47
N LEU A 95 -1.71 8.26 5.72
CA LEU A 95 -0.99 7.00 5.51
C LEU A 95 -0.13 7.01 4.25
N ILE A 96 -0.40 7.90 3.32
CA ILE A 96 0.46 8.12 2.15
C ILE A 96 0.49 9.61 1.81
N SER A 97 1.47 10.00 1.01
CA SER A 97 1.45 11.27 0.29
C SER A 97 1.88 11.00 -1.15
N ARG A 98 1.42 11.84 -2.06
CA ARG A 98 1.74 11.72 -3.48
C ARG A 98 2.41 13.00 -3.96
N GLN A 99 3.43 12.85 -4.79
CA GLN A 99 4.11 13.98 -5.40
C GLN A 99 4.12 13.80 -6.91
N GLN A 100 3.50 14.72 -7.62
CA GLN A 100 3.54 14.73 -9.08
C GLN A 100 4.92 15.17 -9.56
N GLN A 101 5.43 14.51 -10.57
CA GLN A 101 6.73 14.81 -11.14
C GLN A 101 6.65 15.61 -12.44
N GLY A 102 5.43 15.88 -12.91
CA GLY A 102 5.23 16.56 -14.16
C GLY A 102 4.48 15.69 -15.15
N LYS A 103 4.19 16.29 -16.30
CA LYS A 103 3.36 15.70 -17.34
C LYS A 103 4.01 14.43 -17.90
N GLY A 104 3.24 13.36 -17.96
CA GLY A 104 3.70 12.10 -18.53
C GLY A 104 4.50 11.22 -17.60
N ARG A 105 4.75 11.66 -16.36
CA ARG A 105 5.47 10.86 -15.37
C ARG A 105 4.53 10.38 -14.28
N PRO A 106 4.71 9.14 -13.78
CA PRO A 106 3.90 8.66 -12.67
C PRO A 106 4.21 9.47 -11.41
N ALA A 107 3.21 9.62 -10.55
CA ALA A 107 3.40 10.26 -9.27
C ALA A 107 4.25 9.36 -8.36
N ARG A 108 5.07 9.98 -7.52
CA ARG A 108 5.77 9.28 -6.45
C ARG A 108 4.80 9.10 -5.30
N ILE A 109 4.75 7.90 -4.75
CA ILE A 109 3.94 7.61 -3.57
C ILE A 109 4.87 7.33 -2.40
N TYR A 110 4.74 8.13 -1.35
CA TYR A 110 5.49 7.94 -0.10
C TYR A 110 4.56 7.26 0.89
N VAL A 111 4.95 6.10 1.37
CA VAL A 111 4.17 5.37 2.37
C VAL A 111 4.57 5.88 3.74
N HIS A 112 3.61 6.39 4.49
CA HIS A 112 3.85 6.93 5.82
C HIS A 112 3.66 5.85 6.88
N LYS A 113 4.27 6.09 8.03
CA LYS A 113 4.16 5.17 9.17
C LYS A 113 2.73 5.22 9.72
N PHE A 114 2.19 4.05 10.02
CA PHE A 114 0.96 3.96 10.80
C PHE A 114 1.29 4.06 12.28
N THR A 115 0.30 4.39 13.10
CA THR A 115 0.49 4.46 14.55
C THR A 115 -0.32 3.37 15.25
N THR A 116 0.24 2.85 16.34
CA THR A 116 -0.46 1.95 17.23
C THR A 116 -1.02 2.68 18.45
N LYS A 117 -0.67 3.95 18.63
CA LYS A 117 -1.15 4.77 19.73
C LYS A 117 -2.55 5.29 19.42
N PRO A 118 -3.51 5.16 20.36
CA PRO A 118 -4.86 5.67 20.18
C PRO A 118 -4.91 7.18 20.03
#